data_0ab58ba8807a39f15f6097fba1bfea27
#
_entry.id   0ab58ba8807a39f15f6097fba1bfea27
#
_cell.length_a   1.000
_cell.length_b   1.000
_cell.length_c   1.000
_cell.angle_alpha   90.00
_cell.angle_beta   90.00
_cell.angle_gamma   90.00
#
_symmetry.space_group_name_H-M   'P 1'
#
loop_
_entity.id
_entity.type
_entity.pdbx_description
1 polymer ?
#
loop_
_entity_poly.entity_id
_entity_poly.type
_entity_poly.pdbx_seq_one_letter_code
_entity_poly.pdbx_strand_id
1 'polypeptide(L)'
;MTNSKQDRPLDGWRILVPRGGPWGDGVAASLRSRGAVPVVAPLINFAATTDQAALDVALTRLAAGEYDWLTVTSATTVDVMFAHRAVVPRRTKIAAVGETTAAALQAVGYEVAMVPDEDNSAAGMAEQLIALEAEPRRILALRSEIAKPVLSVLLQEAGHDVDSVVAYRTVGVPVTDRIKRDVENGRINAILITSGSVAEQVREQFPLIPDETLLAAIGPRTAKDADKAGLPITVVADRQTVDALIDAVSVSYTHLRAHETKA
;
A
#
# COMPACT_ATOMS: atom_id res chain seq x y z
N MET A 1 -6.65 40.00 14.58
CA MET A 1 -6.49 38.72 15.33
C MET A 1 -7.31 37.69 14.59
N THR A 2 -6.70 37.05 13.58
CA THR A 2 -7.35 36.16 12.62
C THR A 2 -7.36 34.73 13.16
N ASN A 3 -8.48 34.21 13.20
CA ASN A 3 -9.10 32.91 13.41
C ASN A 3 -8.16 31.67 13.40
N SER A 4 -7.50 31.37 14.52
CA SER A 4 -6.62 30.21 14.71
C SER A 4 -7.37 28.85 14.71
N LYS A 5 -8.71 28.83 14.63
CA LYS A 5 -9.52 27.61 14.56
C LYS A 5 -9.68 27.05 13.16
N GLN A 6 -9.49 27.88 12.12
CA GLN A 6 -9.61 27.46 10.72
C GLN A 6 -8.40 26.60 10.25
N ASP A 7 -7.26 26.72 10.94
CA ASP A 7 -6.03 25.99 10.60
C ASP A 7 -5.94 24.58 11.21
N ARG A 8 -6.89 24.16 12.06
CA ARG A 8 -6.86 22.86 12.77
C ARG A 8 -8.20 22.11 12.64
N PRO A 9 -8.53 21.62 11.44
CA PRO A 9 -9.83 21.02 11.17
C PRO A 9 -10.07 19.71 11.96
N LEU A 10 -9.03 19.06 12.48
CA LEU A 10 -9.12 17.80 13.23
C LEU A 10 -8.76 17.98 14.71
N ASP A 11 -8.96 19.18 15.27
CA ASP A 11 -8.56 19.47 16.66
C ASP A 11 -9.18 18.48 17.67
N GLY A 12 -8.31 17.80 18.44
CA GLY A 12 -8.67 16.81 19.44
C GLY A 12 -9.04 15.42 18.90
N TRP A 13 -9.12 15.24 17.57
CA TRP A 13 -9.44 13.93 17.00
C TRP A 13 -8.32 12.93 17.16
N ARG A 14 -8.65 11.75 17.67
CA ARG A 14 -7.75 10.62 17.74
C ARG A 14 -7.94 9.74 16.50
N ILE A 15 -6.88 9.60 15.71
CA ILE A 15 -6.92 8.90 14.41
C ILE A 15 -5.93 7.75 14.43
N LEU A 16 -6.42 6.54 14.18
CA LEU A 16 -5.61 5.34 14.10
C LEU A 16 -4.88 5.29 12.76
N VAL A 17 -3.54 5.23 12.84
CA VAL A 17 -2.62 5.11 11.70
C VAL A 17 -2.13 3.65 11.65
N PRO A 18 -2.52 2.86 10.63
CA PRO A 18 -2.37 1.40 10.64
C PRO A 18 -0.97 0.91 10.23
N ARG A 19 -0.03 1.80 10.04
CA ARG A 19 1.35 1.48 9.65
C ARG A 19 2.33 2.34 10.44
N GLY A 20 3.47 1.73 10.80
CA GLY A 20 4.58 2.42 11.45
C GLY A 20 5.69 2.81 10.47
N GLY A 21 6.88 3.04 11.04
CA GLY A 21 8.08 3.45 10.30
C GLY A 21 7.98 4.82 9.66
N PRO A 22 8.89 5.16 8.72
CA PRO A 22 8.94 6.50 8.11
C PRO A 22 7.61 6.95 7.49
N TRP A 23 6.85 6.02 6.91
CA TRP A 23 5.52 6.32 6.38
C TRP A 23 4.53 6.71 7.48
N GLY A 24 4.44 5.91 8.55
CA GLY A 24 3.56 6.19 9.69
C GLY A 24 3.94 7.49 10.40
N ASP A 25 5.23 7.77 10.51
CA ASP A 25 5.74 9.00 11.10
C ASP A 25 5.35 10.23 10.28
N GLY A 26 5.43 10.14 8.95
CA GLY A 26 4.99 11.20 8.02
C GLY A 26 3.48 11.46 8.14
N VAL A 27 2.66 10.41 8.16
CA VAL A 27 1.21 10.52 8.37
C VAL A 27 0.90 11.14 9.73
N ALA A 28 1.58 10.70 10.78
CA ALA A 28 1.40 11.24 12.12
C ALA A 28 1.78 12.72 12.20
N ALA A 29 2.83 13.15 11.52
CA ALA A 29 3.21 14.55 11.44
C ALA A 29 2.14 15.40 10.72
N SER A 30 1.63 14.91 9.59
CA SER A 30 0.55 15.56 8.81
C SER A 30 -0.75 15.66 9.61
N LEU A 31 -1.11 14.65 10.40
CA LEU A 31 -2.26 14.68 11.30
C LEU A 31 -2.08 15.72 12.44
N ARG A 32 -0.91 15.74 13.07
CA ARG A 32 -0.62 16.73 14.14
C ARG A 32 -0.68 18.16 13.64
N SER A 33 -0.19 18.46 12.44
CA SER A 33 -0.27 19.80 11.84
C SER A 33 -1.73 20.26 11.67
N ARG A 34 -2.68 19.33 11.50
CA ARG A 34 -4.12 19.59 11.40
C ARG A 34 -4.85 19.52 12.76
N GLY A 35 -4.12 19.34 13.87
CA GLY A 35 -4.65 19.33 15.23
C GLY A 35 -5.05 17.95 15.77
N ALA A 36 -4.95 16.89 14.96
CA ALA A 36 -5.28 15.55 15.41
C ALA A 36 -4.23 14.93 16.33
N VAL A 37 -4.65 13.92 17.09
CA VAL A 37 -3.80 13.06 17.90
C VAL A 37 -3.64 11.71 17.17
N PRO A 38 -2.54 11.47 16.45
CA PRO A 38 -2.33 10.19 15.78
C PRO A 38 -2.08 9.07 16.80
N VAL A 39 -2.74 7.94 16.60
CA VAL A 39 -2.51 6.68 17.30
C VAL A 39 -1.85 5.72 16.31
N VAL A 40 -0.52 5.68 16.31
CA VAL A 40 0.22 4.79 15.42
C VAL A 40 0.15 3.36 15.96
N ALA A 41 -0.53 2.49 15.23
CA ALA A 41 -0.72 1.09 15.57
C ALA A 41 -0.55 0.24 14.31
N PRO A 42 0.67 -0.24 14.02
CA PRO A 42 0.89 -1.10 12.87
C PRO A 42 0.01 -2.35 12.95
N LEU A 43 -0.86 -2.53 11.95
CA LEU A 43 -1.76 -3.69 11.84
C LEU A 43 -1.18 -4.76 10.92
N ILE A 44 -0.23 -4.38 10.06
CA ILE A 44 0.46 -5.28 9.15
C ILE A 44 1.96 -5.06 9.22
N ASN A 45 2.69 -6.12 8.93
CA ASN A 45 4.13 -6.09 8.70
C ASN A 45 4.46 -6.94 7.48
N PHE A 46 5.67 -6.80 6.97
CA PHE A 46 6.19 -7.62 5.89
C PHE A 46 7.16 -8.65 6.45
N ALA A 47 6.97 -9.90 6.05
CA ALA A 47 7.80 -11.03 6.44
C ALA A 47 8.45 -11.67 5.19
N ALA A 48 9.54 -12.37 5.39
CA ALA A 48 10.16 -13.16 4.34
C ALA A 48 9.15 -14.16 3.72
N THR A 49 9.35 -14.48 2.45
CA THR A 49 8.57 -15.54 1.78
C THR A 49 8.71 -16.88 2.53
N THR A 50 7.70 -17.73 2.43
CA THR A 50 7.80 -19.12 2.93
C THR A 50 8.62 -19.99 2.02
N ASP A 51 8.74 -19.64 0.74
CA ASP A 51 9.58 -20.33 -0.24
C ASP A 51 10.85 -19.52 -0.52
N GLN A 52 11.73 -19.51 0.48
CA GLN A 52 13.02 -18.82 0.38
C GLN A 52 13.90 -19.46 -0.72
N ALA A 53 13.81 -20.78 -0.90
CA ALA A 53 14.59 -21.49 -1.90
C ALA A 53 14.22 -21.04 -3.34
N ALA A 54 12.95 -20.88 -3.64
CA ALA A 54 12.51 -20.36 -4.95
C ALA A 54 13.01 -18.93 -5.19
N LEU A 55 12.98 -18.08 -4.16
CA LEU A 55 13.50 -16.72 -4.25
C LEU A 55 15.01 -16.71 -4.51
N ASP A 56 15.78 -17.51 -3.77
CA ASP A 56 17.24 -17.59 -3.91
C ASP A 56 17.65 -18.11 -5.29
N VAL A 57 16.94 -19.12 -5.81
CA VAL A 57 17.14 -19.63 -7.18
C VAL A 57 16.85 -18.55 -8.22
N ALA A 58 15.72 -17.84 -8.08
CA ALA A 58 15.35 -16.78 -9.01
C ALA A 58 16.38 -15.63 -9.03
N LEU A 59 16.85 -15.21 -7.84
CA LEU A 59 17.87 -14.15 -7.74
C LEU A 59 19.23 -14.60 -8.27
N THR A 60 19.58 -15.89 -8.13
CA THR A 60 20.79 -16.47 -8.73
C THR A 60 20.72 -16.46 -10.24
N ARG A 61 19.58 -16.89 -10.82
CA ARG A 61 19.33 -16.83 -12.27
C ARG A 61 19.29 -15.41 -12.80
N LEU A 62 18.75 -14.47 -12.02
CA LEU A 62 18.78 -13.04 -12.34
C LEU A 62 20.22 -12.55 -12.42
N ALA A 63 21.06 -12.84 -11.44
CA ALA A 63 22.47 -12.46 -11.41
C ALA A 63 23.26 -13.08 -12.59
N ALA A 64 22.92 -14.30 -13.00
CA ALA A 64 23.45 -14.95 -14.20
C ALA A 64 22.96 -14.29 -15.51
N GLY A 65 21.97 -13.38 -15.42
CA GLY A 65 21.36 -12.67 -16.55
C GLY A 65 20.52 -13.57 -17.44
N GLU A 66 19.80 -14.50 -16.87
CA GLU A 66 18.90 -15.40 -17.58
C GLU A 66 17.56 -14.73 -17.92
N TYR A 67 17.30 -13.53 -17.40
CA TYR A 67 16.08 -12.78 -17.67
C TYR A 67 16.34 -11.53 -18.49
N ASP A 68 15.44 -11.26 -19.44
CA ASP A 68 15.42 -10.02 -20.23
C ASP A 68 14.82 -8.89 -19.41
N TRP A 69 13.79 -9.22 -18.60
CA TRP A 69 13.08 -8.27 -17.76
C TRP A 69 12.93 -8.74 -16.32
N LEU A 70 12.97 -7.78 -15.41
CA LEU A 70 12.55 -7.90 -14.02
C LEU A 70 11.38 -6.96 -13.80
N THR A 71 10.24 -7.47 -13.31
CA THR A 71 9.08 -6.63 -12.94
C THR A 71 8.97 -6.51 -11.43
N VAL A 72 8.81 -5.27 -10.95
CA VAL A 72 8.73 -4.92 -9.53
C VAL A 72 7.47 -4.11 -9.27
N THR A 73 6.55 -4.67 -8.49
CA THR A 73 5.23 -4.10 -8.25
C THR A 73 5.06 -3.38 -6.91
N SER A 74 6.12 -3.30 -6.10
CA SER A 74 6.06 -2.58 -4.81
C SER A 74 7.45 -2.17 -4.31
N ALA A 75 7.50 -1.09 -3.52
CA ALA A 75 8.72 -0.68 -2.81
C ALA A 75 9.21 -1.76 -1.82
N THR A 76 8.30 -2.53 -1.21
CA THR A 76 8.68 -3.66 -0.33
C THR A 76 9.48 -4.74 -1.08
N THR A 77 9.17 -4.97 -2.36
CA THR A 77 10.00 -5.88 -3.20
C THR A 77 11.41 -5.33 -3.36
N VAL A 78 11.57 -4.00 -3.48
CA VAL A 78 12.89 -3.35 -3.55
C VAL A 78 13.67 -3.57 -2.26
N ASP A 79 13.02 -3.47 -1.09
CA ASP A 79 13.64 -3.74 0.21
C ASP A 79 14.14 -5.19 0.28
N VAL A 80 13.36 -6.15 -0.24
CA VAL A 80 13.78 -7.57 -0.32
C VAL A 80 14.98 -7.73 -1.25
N MET A 81 14.96 -7.14 -2.43
CA MET A 81 16.08 -7.18 -3.38
C MET A 81 17.36 -6.61 -2.75
N PHE A 82 17.24 -5.49 -2.04
CA PHE A 82 18.36 -4.85 -1.34
C PHE A 82 18.91 -5.73 -0.21
N ALA A 83 18.03 -6.30 0.63
CA ALA A 83 18.41 -7.21 1.71
C ALA A 83 19.15 -8.46 1.21
N HIS A 84 18.73 -8.99 0.07
CA HIS A 84 19.38 -10.12 -0.61
C HIS A 84 20.58 -9.72 -1.47
N ARG A 85 20.93 -8.42 -1.54
CA ARG A 85 21.98 -7.88 -2.39
C ARG A 85 21.83 -8.35 -3.85
N ALA A 86 20.59 -8.32 -4.36
CA ALA A 86 20.26 -8.80 -5.69
C ALA A 86 21.09 -8.08 -6.76
N VAL A 87 21.71 -8.85 -7.63
CA VAL A 87 22.49 -8.33 -8.76
C VAL A 87 21.61 -8.36 -10.00
N VAL A 88 21.37 -7.21 -10.59
CA VAL A 88 20.66 -7.08 -11.88
C VAL A 88 21.68 -6.70 -12.94
N PRO A 89 22.00 -7.59 -13.90
CA PRO A 89 22.92 -7.28 -14.99
C PRO A 89 22.36 -6.19 -15.90
N ARG A 90 23.23 -5.37 -16.51
CA ARG A 90 22.84 -4.28 -17.40
C ARG A 90 21.94 -4.70 -18.58
N ARG A 91 22.03 -5.97 -19.01
CA ARG A 91 21.18 -6.52 -20.08
C ARG A 91 19.74 -6.78 -19.63
N THR A 92 19.51 -6.96 -18.32
CA THR A 92 18.16 -7.17 -17.76
C THR A 92 17.54 -5.80 -17.50
N LYS A 93 16.45 -5.50 -18.17
CA LYS A 93 15.67 -4.27 -17.98
C LYS A 93 14.78 -4.40 -16.76
N ILE A 94 14.54 -3.30 -16.05
CA ILE A 94 13.62 -3.27 -14.88
C ILE A 94 12.37 -2.47 -15.24
N ALA A 95 11.20 -3.08 -15.01
CA ALA A 95 9.90 -2.42 -15.05
C ALA A 95 9.35 -2.21 -13.64
N ALA A 96 9.02 -0.98 -13.29
CA ALA A 96 8.39 -0.62 -12.03
C ALA A 96 6.91 -0.26 -12.26
N VAL A 97 6.02 -0.70 -11.36
CA VAL A 97 4.57 -0.48 -11.52
C VAL A 97 4.15 0.99 -11.45
N GLY A 98 4.97 1.85 -10.87
CA GLY A 98 4.70 3.27 -10.73
C GLY A 98 5.86 4.02 -10.10
N GLU A 99 5.74 5.35 -10.06
CA GLU A 99 6.80 6.29 -9.68
C GLU A 99 7.39 6.01 -8.28
N THR A 100 6.57 5.66 -7.30
CA THR A 100 7.05 5.35 -5.93
C THR A 100 7.99 4.14 -5.93
N THR A 101 7.68 3.11 -6.73
CA THR A 101 8.50 1.91 -6.84
C THR A 101 9.77 2.20 -7.65
N ALA A 102 9.64 3.01 -8.71
CA ALA A 102 10.78 3.46 -9.52
C ALA A 102 11.77 4.27 -8.68
N ALA A 103 11.29 5.23 -7.90
CA ALA A 103 12.12 6.03 -7.00
C ALA A 103 12.83 5.16 -5.95
N ALA A 104 12.15 4.15 -5.39
CA ALA A 104 12.77 3.21 -4.45
C ALA A 104 13.90 2.39 -5.11
N LEU A 105 13.71 1.90 -6.33
CA LEU A 105 14.73 1.19 -7.11
C LEU A 105 15.94 2.08 -7.38
N GLN A 106 15.71 3.31 -7.83
CA GLN A 106 16.77 4.28 -8.11
C GLN A 106 17.56 4.66 -6.85
N ALA A 107 16.88 4.82 -5.70
CA ALA A 107 17.51 5.14 -4.43
C ALA A 107 18.52 4.08 -3.96
N VAL A 108 18.32 2.81 -4.34
CA VAL A 108 19.25 1.71 -4.05
C VAL A 108 20.17 1.34 -5.21
N GLY A 109 20.20 2.16 -6.27
CA GLY A 109 21.17 2.09 -7.36
C GLY A 109 20.74 1.23 -8.56
N TYR A 110 19.46 0.83 -8.68
CA TYR A 110 18.94 0.16 -9.88
C TYR A 110 18.45 1.16 -10.91
N GLU A 111 18.71 0.85 -12.18
CA GLU A 111 18.21 1.63 -13.32
C GLU A 111 16.85 1.10 -13.76
N VAL A 112 15.84 1.97 -13.81
CA VAL A 112 14.48 1.63 -14.24
C VAL A 112 14.31 1.95 -15.71
N ALA A 113 13.95 0.94 -16.50
CA ALA A 113 13.78 1.07 -17.94
C ALA A 113 12.33 1.43 -18.35
N MET A 114 11.34 1.09 -17.49
CA MET A 114 9.93 1.33 -17.80
C MET A 114 9.12 1.56 -16.53
N VAL A 115 8.24 2.56 -16.59
CA VAL A 115 7.11 2.78 -15.69
C VAL A 115 5.89 2.96 -16.60
N PRO A 116 4.72 2.35 -16.31
CA PRO A 116 3.53 2.55 -17.13
C PRO A 116 3.11 4.01 -17.23
N ASP A 117 2.78 4.46 -18.44
CA ASP A 117 2.47 5.88 -18.72
C ASP A 117 1.07 6.27 -18.27
N GLU A 118 0.07 5.37 -18.40
CA GLU A 118 -1.34 5.68 -18.20
C GLU A 118 -1.94 4.95 -16.99
N ASP A 119 -1.62 3.65 -16.80
CA ASP A 119 -2.17 2.81 -15.74
C ASP A 119 -1.07 2.20 -14.87
N ASN A 120 -0.84 2.82 -13.71
CA ASN A 120 0.10 2.35 -12.68
C ASN A 120 -0.44 1.10 -11.94
N SER A 121 -0.87 0.10 -12.71
CA SER A 121 -1.35 -1.19 -12.20
C SER A 121 -0.56 -2.37 -12.77
N ALA A 122 -0.78 -3.56 -12.22
CA ALA A 122 -0.20 -4.79 -12.74
C ALA A 122 -0.67 -5.10 -14.18
N ALA A 123 -1.90 -4.72 -14.53
CA ALA A 123 -2.44 -4.86 -15.88
C ALA A 123 -1.78 -3.87 -16.84
N GLY A 124 -1.75 -2.57 -16.50
CA GLY A 124 -1.13 -1.54 -17.34
C GLY A 124 0.36 -1.81 -17.57
N MET A 125 1.09 -2.32 -16.54
CA MET A 125 2.48 -2.75 -16.71
C MET A 125 2.59 -3.90 -17.71
N ALA A 126 1.70 -4.91 -17.64
CA ALA A 126 1.70 -6.02 -18.59
C ALA A 126 1.41 -5.54 -20.01
N GLU A 127 0.38 -4.74 -20.20
CA GLU A 127 -0.04 -4.21 -21.50
C GLU A 127 1.08 -3.39 -22.17
N GLN A 128 1.72 -2.50 -21.41
CA GLN A 128 2.82 -1.70 -21.94
C GLN A 128 4.06 -2.55 -22.27
N LEU A 129 4.39 -3.55 -21.43
CA LEU A 129 5.51 -4.44 -21.69
C LEU A 129 5.26 -5.30 -22.94
N ILE A 130 4.04 -5.82 -23.11
CA ILE A 130 3.62 -6.56 -24.31
C ILE A 130 3.73 -5.67 -25.56
N ALA A 131 3.35 -4.40 -25.46
CA ALA A 131 3.47 -3.46 -26.57
C ALA A 131 4.93 -3.12 -26.94
N LEU A 132 5.83 -3.14 -25.95
CA LEU A 132 7.27 -2.87 -26.17
C LEU A 132 8.04 -4.06 -26.72
N GLU A 133 7.62 -5.29 -26.45
CA GLU A 133 8.36 -6.50 -26.78
C GLU A 133 7.56 -7.38 -27.76
N ALA A 134 7.89 -7.27 -29.04
CA ALA A 134 7.24 -8.05 -30.10
C ALA A 134 7.60 -9.54 -30.10
N GLU A 135 8.74 -9.90 -29.48
CA GLU A 135 9.24 -11.26 -29.41
C GLU A 135 9.11 -11.84 -28.00
N PRO A 136 8.95 -13.15 -27.81
CA PRO A 136 8.96 -13.78 -26.49
C PRO A 136 10.18 -13.39 -25.67
N ARG A 137 9.96 -13.01 -24.41
CA ARG A 137 11.00 -12.63 -23.45
C ARG A 137 10.92 -13.51 -22.21
N ARG A 138 12.05 -13.68 -21.56
CA ARG A 138 12.13 -14.30 -20.26
C ARG A 138 12.02 -13.24 -19.16
N ILE A 139 11.00 -13.34 -18.32
CA ILE A 139 10.61 -12.29 -17.37
C ILE A 139 10.61 -12.87 -15.95
N LEU A 140 11.30 -12.23 -15.02
CA LEU A 140 11.16 -12.49 -13.60
C LEU A 140 10.13 -11.52 -13.01
N ALA A 141 9.04 -12.04 -12.47
CA ALA A 141 8.03 -11.26 -11.77
C ALA A 141 8.13 -11.48 -10.25
N LEU A 142 8.77 -10.55 -9.56
CA LEU A 142 8.83 -10.54 -8.10
C LEU A 142 7.58 -9.90 -7.52
N ARG A 143 6.83 -10.64 -6.69
CA ARG A 143 5.53 -10.22 -6.18
C ARG A 143 5.34 -10.49 -4.69
N SER A 144 4.34 -9.84 -4.10
CA SER A 144 3.77 -10.22 -2.80
C SER A 144 3.01 -11.55 -2.90
N GLU A 145 2.96 -12.32 -1.81
CA GLU A 145 2.15 -13.54 -1.70
C GLU A 145 0.67 -13.31 -2.03
N ILE A 146 0.11 -12.20 -1.55
CA ILE A 146 -1.31 -11.84 -1.76
C ILE A 146 -1.60 -11.15 -3.10
N ALA A 147 -0.57 -10.88 -3.91
CA ALA A 147 -0.78 -10.24 -5.22
C ALA A 147 -1.52 -11.19 -6.16
N LYS A 148 -2.57 -10.68 -6.81
CA LYS A 148 -3.26 -11.41 -7.87
C LYS A 148 -2.30 -11.64 -9.05
N PRO A 149 -2.37 -12.79 -9.74
CA PRO A 149 -1.43 -13.15 -10.80
C PRO A 149 -1.68 -12.44 -12.14
N VAL A 150 -2.35 -11.27 -12.13
CA VAL A 150 -2.77 -10.55 -13.34
C VAL A 150 -1.60 -10.28 -14.26
N LEU A 151 -0.50 -9.73 -13.73
CA LEU A 151 0.71 -9.43 -14.52
C LEU A 151 1.27 -10.68 -15.20
N SER A 152 1.52 -11.74 -14.43
CA SER A 152 2.13 -12.97 -14.96
C SER A 152 1.21 -13.69 -15.95
N VAL A 153 -0.11 -13.69 -15.71
CA VAL A 153 -1.10 -14.31 -16.61
C VAL A 153 -1.11 -13.57 -17.95
N LEU A 154 -1.25 -12.25 -17.96
CA LEU A 154 -1.28 -11.47 -19.21
C LEU A 154 0.01 -11.62 -20.01
N LEU A 155 1.17 -11.60 -19.35
CA LEU A 155 2.45 -11.79 -20.03
C LEU A 155 2.61 -13.20 -20.60
N GLN A 156 2.15 -14.25 -19.90
CA GLN A 156 2.17 -15.63 -20.38
C GLN A 156 1.21 -15.83 -21.56
N GLU A 157 0.01 -15.24 -21.49
CA GLU A 157 -0.97 -15.28 -22.59
C GLU A 157 -0.43 -14.59 -23.87
N ALA A 158 0.43 -13.58 -23.71
CA ALA A 158 1.14 -12.92 -24.80
C ALA A 158 2.36 -13.71 -25.32
N GLY A 159 2.67 -14.87 -24.73
CA GLY A 159 3.74 -15.77 -25.20
C GLY A 159 5.10 -15.56 -24.53
N HIS A 160 5.18 -14.74 -23.48
CA HIS A 160 6.43 -14.58 -22.72
C HIS A 160 6.63 -15.75 -21.73
N ASP A 161 7.91 -16.08 -21.45
CA ASP A 161 8.31 -17.05 -20.40
C ASP A 161 8.43 -16.32 -19.07
N VAL A 162 7.50 -16.56 -18.11
CA VAL A 162 7.39 -15.80 -16.86
C VAL A 162 7.62 -16.66 -15.65
N ASP A 163 8.71 -16.40 -14.93
CA ASP A 163 8.92 -16.89 -13.57
C ASP A 163 8.27 -15.94 -12.56
N SER A 164 7.17 -16.36 -11.96
CA SER A 164 6.44 -15.58 -10.94
C SER A 164 6.84 -16.06 -9.55
N VAL A 165 7.60 -15.24 -8.82
CA VAL A 165 8.19 -15.61 -7.54
C VAL A 165 7.71 -14.71 -6.40
N VAL A 166 7.31 -15.34 -5.30
CA VAL A 166 6.89 -14.62 -4.08
C VAL A 166 8.13 -14.10 -3.35
N ALA A 167 8.29 -12.79 -3.31
CA ALA A 167 9.40 -12.12 -2.64
C ALA A 167 9.16 -11.92 -1.14
N TYR A 168 7.90 -11.65 -0.74
CA TYR A 168 7.54 -11.38 0.65
C TYR A 168 6.08 -11.71 0.94
N ARG A 169 5.75 -11.77 2.23
CA ARG A 169 4.39 -11.95 2.76
C ARG A 169 3.96 -10.72 3.54
N THR A 170 2.67 -10.41 3.49
CA THR A 170 2.04 -9.48 4.41
C THR A 170 1.48 -10.27 5.59
N VAL A 171 1.86 -9.92 6.80
CA VAL A 171 1.42 -10.59 8.02
C VAL A 171 0.70 -9.61 8.94
N GLY A 172 -0.36 -10.06 9.60
CA GLY A 172 -1.05 -9.30 10.62
C GLY A 172 -0.15 -9.08 11.85
N VAL A 173 -0.26 -7.91 12.44
CA VAL A 173 0.43 -7.56 13.69
C VAL A 173 -0.63 -7.27 14.75
N PRO A 174 -0.69 -8.06 15.83
CA PRO A 174 -1.66 -7.84 16.90
C PRO A 174 -1.47 -6.48 17.56
N VAL A 175 -2.54 -5.72 17.70
CA VAL A 175 -2.53 -4.49 18.49
C VAL A 175 -2.68 -4.80 19.99
N THR A 176 -2.28 -3.85 20.82
CA THR A 176 -2.43 -3.98 22.28
C THR A 176 -3.91 -3.92 22.68
N ASP A 177 -4.25 -4.56 23.80
CA ASP A 177 -5.61 -4.52 24.37
C ASP A 177 -6.09 -3.09 24.70
N ARG A 178 -5.16 -2.19 24.96
CA ARG A 178 -5.47 -0.78 25.15
C ARG A 178 -6.05 -0.17 23.88
N ILE A 179 -5.45 -0.44 22.72
CA ILE A 179 -5.92 0.08 21.43
C ILE A 179 -7.27 -0.53 21.09
N LYS A 180 -7.46 -1.84 21.33
CA LYS A 180 -8.75 -2.51 21.13
C LYS A 180 -9.84 -1.83 21.94
N ARG A 181 -9.62 -1.65 23.23
CA ARG A 181 -10.57 -0.94 24.11
C ARG A 181 -10.78 0.52 23.72
N ASP A 182 -9.77 1.21 23.22
CA ASP A 182 -9.91 2.60 22.76
C ASP A 182 -10.82 2.68 21.51
N VAL A 183 -10.76 1.69 20.62
CA VAL A 183 -11.67 1.59 19.45
C VAL A 183 -13.09 1.23 19.94
N GLU A 184 -13.25 0.16 20.68
CA GLU A 184 -14.54 -0.34 21.19
C GLU A 184 -15.33 0.72 22.00
N ASN A 185 -14.63 1.57 22.74
CA ASN A 185 -15.23 2.63 23.55
C ASN A 185 -15.38 3.97 22.81
N GLY A 186 -15.24 4.01 21.48
CA GLY A 186 -15.38 5.22 20.67
C GLY A 186 -14.34 6.31 20.96
N ARG A 187 -13.18 5.93 21.53
CA ARG A 187 -12.08 6.88 21.78
C ARG A 187 -11.20 7.11 20.56
N ILE A 188 -11.44 6.38 19.47
CA ILE A 188 -10.83 6.58 18.17
C ILE A 188 -11.90 7.14 17.23
N ASN A 189 -11.67 8.34 16.71
CA ASN A 189 -12.63 9.04 15.87
C ASN A 189 -12.57 8.61 14.41
N ALA A 190 -11.39 8.19 13.93
CA ALA A 190 -11.23 7.66 12.59
C ALA A 190 -10.15 6.58 12.54
N ILE A 191 -10.32 5.63 11.62
CA ILE A 191 -9.34 4.60 11.28
C ILE A 191 -8.98 4.76 9.80
N LEU A 192 -7.70 4.93 9.50
CA LEU A 192 -7.22 5.03 8.13
C LEU A 192 -7.06 3.64 7.52
N ILE A 193 -7.70 3.40 6.37
CA ILE A 193 -7.64 2.14 5.63
C ILE A 193 -6.82 2.35 4.37
N THR A 194 -5.59 1.86 4.38
CA THR A 194 -4.60 2.15 3.32
C THR A 194 -4.42 1.01 2.30
N SER A 195 -5.00 -0.16 2.58
CA SER A 195 -4.96 -1.33 1.68
C SER A 195 -6.01 -2.37 2.10
N GLY A 196 -6.29 -3.34 1.22
CA GLY A 196 -7.15 -4.49 1.54
C GLY A 196 -6.63 -5.28 2.75
N SER A 197 -5.32 -5.52 2.86
CA SER A 197 -4.73 -6.21 4.02
C SER A 197 -4.93 -5.46 5.33
N VAL A 198 -4.89 -4.13 5.31
CA VAL A 198 -5.22 -3.30 6.49
C VAL A 198 -6.71 -3.44 6.83
N ALA A 199 -7.60 -3.45 5.83
CA ALA A 199 -9.03 -3.63 6.05
C ALA A 199 -9.33 -5.00 6.70
N GLU A 200 -8.71 -6.07 6.20
CA GLU A 200 -8.82 -7.42 6.79
C GLU A 200 -8.38 -7.42 8.26
N GLN A 201 -7.23 -6.80 8.57
CA GLN A 201 -6.74 -6.72 9.93
C GLN A 201 -7.59 -5.82 10.83
N VAL A 202 -8.16 -4.74 10.32
CA VAL A 202 -9.13 -3.92 11.07
C VAL A 202 -10.36 -4.75 11.41
N ARG A 203 -10.90 -5.50 10.46
CA ARG A 203 -12.07 -6.35 10.67
C ARG A 203 -11.80 -7.49 11.67
N GLU A 204 -10.63 -8.10 11.59
CA GLU A 204 -10.21 -9.20 12.47
C GLU A 204 -9.97 -8.73 13.91
N GLN A 205 -9.25 -7.61 14.08
CA GLN A 205 -8.77 -7.17 15.40
C GLN A 205 -9.75 -6.27 16.15
N PHE A 206 -10.68 -5.63 15.43
CA PHE A 206 -11.71 -4.76 16.01
C PHE A 206 -13.11 -5.28 15.67
N PRO A 207 -13.59 -6.33 16.34
CA PRO A 207 -14.91 -6.92 16.07
C PRO A 207 -16.06 -5.95 16.33
N LEU A 208 -15.85 -4.97 17.22
CA LEU A 208 -16.79 -3.92 17.56
C LEU A 208 -16.16 -2.56 17.28
N ILE A 209 -16.64 -1.89 16.23
CA ILE A 209 -16.29 -0.51 15.87
C ILE A 209 -17.58 0.30 15.98
N PRO A 210 -17.63 1.34 16.82
CA PRO A 210 -18.81 2.20 16.94
C PRO A 210 -19.13 2.91 15.61
N ASP A 211 -20.41 3.14 15.34
CA ASP A 211 -20.89 3.77 14.10
C ASP A 211 -20.35 5.21 13.91
N GLU A 212 -20.00 5.88 15.02
CA GLU A 212 -19.42 7.22 15.02
C GLU A 212 -17.94 7.23 14.60
N THR A 213 -17.28 6.07 14.59
CA THR A 213 -15.89 5.96 14.14
C THR A 213 -15.82 5.96 12.62
N LEU A 214 -15.20 6.96 12.02
CA LEU A 214 -15.04 7.03 10.57
C LEU A 214 -14.04 5.98 10.08
N LEU A 215 -14.45 5.21 9.07
CA LEU A 215 -13.57 4.30 8.34
C LEU A 215 -13.20 4.94 6.99
N ALA A 216 -11.96 5.44 6.87
CA ALA A 216 -11.52 6.22 5.74
C ALA A 216 -10.57 5.43 4.84
N ALA A 217 -11.00 5.13 3.62
CA ALA A 217 -10.19 4.42 2.62
C ALA A 217 -9.38 5.38 1.75
N ILE A 218 -8.14 5.01 1.47
CA ILE A 218 -7.20 5.80 0.65
C ILE A 218 -7.64 5.91 -0.82
N GLY A 219 -8.57 5.08 -1.26
CA GLY A 219 -9.10 5.13 -2.62
C GLY A 219 -10.17 4.06 -2.89
N PRO A 220 -10.81 4.13 -4.07
CA PRO A 220 -11.96 3.29 -4.40
C PRO A 220 -11.65 1.77 -4.40
N ARG A 221 -10.44 1.38 -4.83
CA ARG A 221 -10.03 -0.03 -4.80
C ARG A 221 -9.96 -0.56 -3.37
N THR A 222 -9.34 0.20 -2.47
CA THR A 222 -9.25 -0.16 -1.05
C THR A 222 -10.64 -0.22 -0.40
N ALA A 223 -11.53 0.71 -0.73
CA ALA A 223 -12.92 0.68 -0.26
C ALA A 223 -13.65 -0.58 -0.71
N LYS A 224 -13.50 -0.98 -1.98
CA LYS A 224 -14.08 -2.22 -2.51
C LYS A 224 -13.52 -3.49 -1.87
N ASP A 225 -12.22 -3.51 -1.56
CA ASP A 225 -11.61 -4.66 -0.88
C ASP A 225 -12.02 -4.71 0.60
N ALA A 226 -12.21 -3.56 1.25
CA ALA A 226 -12.74 -3.45 2.61
C ALA A 226 -14.20 -3.93 2.69
N ASP A 227 -15.05 -3.54 1.75
CA ASP A 227 -16.43 -3.98 1.66
C ASP A 227 -16.53 -5.51 1.55
N LYS A 228 -15.68 -6.14 0.74
CA LYS A 228 -15.59 -7.61 0.64
C LYS A 228 -15.16 -8.27 1.96
N ALA A 229 -14.36 -7.58 2.77
CA ALA A 229 -13.98 -8.03 4.10
C ALA A 229 -15.07 -7.76 5.15
N GLY A 230 -16.23 -7.20 4.75
CA GLY A 230 -17.33 -6.85 5.65
C GLY A 230 -17.03 -5.63 6.53
N LEU A 231 -16.19 -4.72 6.05
CA LEU A 231 -15.84 -3.46 6.71
C LEU A 231 -16.44 -2.28 5.92
N PRO A 232 -17.57 -1.69 6.37
CA PRO A 232 -18.23 -0.62 5.65
C PRO A 232 -17.41 0.67 5.70
N ILE A 233 -16.94 1.14 4.56
CA ILE A 233 -16.17 2.39 4.46
C ILE A 233 -17.12 3.59 4.45
N THR A 234 -16.86 4.57 5.32
CA THR A 234 -17.64 5.80 5.44
C THR A 234 -17.09 6.94 4.60
N VAL A 235 -15.78 6.94 4.35
CA VAL A 235 -15.08 8.02 3.63
C VAL A 235 -14.10 7.41 2.64
N VAL A 236 -14.09 7.93 1.41
CA VAL A 236 -13.11 7.53 0.38
C VAL A 236 -12.40 8.78 -0.11
N ALA A 237 -11.07 8.75 -0.14
CA ALA A 237 -10.27 9.84 -0.69
C ALA A 237 -10.45 9.92 -2.21
N ASP A 238 -10.43 11.13 -2.76
CA ASP A 238 -10.55 11.43 -4.19
C ASP A 238 -9.28 11.07 -4.98
N ARG A 239 -8.12 11.10 -4.31
CA ARG A 239 -6.82 10.71 -4.83
C ARG A 239 -6.15 9.73 -3.87
N GLN A 240 -5.37 8.79 -4.41
CA GLN A 240 -4.66 7.76 -3.62
C GLN A 240 -3.40 8.31 -2.93
N THR A 241 -3.56 9.41 -2.18
CA THR A 241 -2.49 10.03 -1.40
C THR A 241 -2.89 10.17 0.06
N VAL A 242 -1.89 10.23 0.95
CA VAL A 242 -2.10 10.44 2.39
C VAL A 242 -2.81 11.77 2.66
N ASP A 243 -2.38 12.83 1.98
CA ASP A 243 -2.97 14.16 2.18
C ASP A 243 -4.44 14.19 1.78
N ALA A 244 -4.80 13.61 0.62
CA ALA A 244 -6.20 13.50 0.19
C ALA A 244 -7.04 12.65 1.18
N LEU A 245 -6.45 11.58 1.75
CA LEU A 245 -7.12 10.76 2.77
C LEU A 245 -7.40 11.58 4.04
N ILE A 246 -6.43 12.34 4.53
CA ILE A 246 -6.59 13.18 5.72
C ILE A 246 -7.57 14.33 5.44
N ASP A 247 -7.53 14.92 4.27
CA ASP A 247 -8.45 15.98 3.85
C ASP A 247 -9.90 15.46 3.78
N ALA A 248 -10.11 14.25 3.25
CA ALA A 248 -11.43 13.61 3.22
C ALA A 248 -12.01 13.37 4.63
N VAL A 249 -11.17 12.94 5.58
CA VAL A 249 -11.56 12.82 7.00
C VAL A 249 -11.93 14.20 7.57
N SER A 250 -11.17 15.24 7.25
CA SER A 250 -11.40 16.60 7.74
C SER A 250 -12.74 17.18 7.26
N VAL A 251 -13.08 16.94 5.99
CA VAL A 251 -14.36 17.39 5.39
C VAL A 251 -15.54 16.68 6.05
N SER A 252 -15.45 15.36 6.26
CA SER A 252 -16.50 14.57 6.90
C SER A 252 -16.77 15.01 8.32
N TYR A 253 -15.74 15.39 9.06
CA TYR A 253 -15.87 15.98 10.39
C TYR A 253 -16.69 17.28 10.41
N THR A 254 -16.42 18.17 9.46
CA THR A 254 -17.11 19.45 9.38
C THR A 254 -18.62 19.26 9.16
N HIS A 255 -19.00 18.25 8.38
CA HIS A 255 -20.41 17.89 8.16
C HIS A 255 -21.09 17.31 9.40
N LEU A 256 -20.42 16.43 10.15
CA LEU A 256 -20.95 15.86 11.39
C LEU A 256 -21.22 16.94 12.46
N ARG A 257 -20.29 17.87 12.67
CA ARG A 257 -20.47 18.98 13.61
C ARG A 257 -21.58 19.97 13.20
N ALA A 258 -21.78 20.18 11.91
CA ALA A 258 -22.84 21.06 11.42
C ALA A 258 -24.25 20.50 11.71
N HIS A 259 -24.39 19.20 11.86
CA HIS A 259 -25.64 18.53 12.25
C HIS A 259 -25.87 18.55 13.76
N GLU A 260 -24.83 18.38 14.60
CA GLU A 260 -24.94 18.44 16.07
C GLU A 260 -25.30 19.85 16.58
N THR A 261 -24.89 20.91 15.88
CA THR A 261 -25.20 22.30 16.28
C THR A 261 -26.59 22.77 15.86
N LYS A 262 -27.34 21.95 15.10
CA LYS A 262 -28.72 22.27 14.66
C LYS A 262 -29.80 21.45 15.37
N ALA A 263 -29.43 20.54 16.25
CA ALA A 263 -30.31 19.75 17.14
C ALA A 263 -30.31 20.35 18.55
#